data_53a95cb36a5599cf869a5ad630560b72
#
_entry.id   53a95cb36a5599cf869a5ad630560b72
#
_cell.length_a   1.000
_cell.length_b   1.000
_cell.length_c   1.000
_cell.angle_alpha   90.00
_cell.angle_beta   90.00
_cell.angle_gamma   90.00
#
_symmetry.space_group_name_H-M   'P 1'
#
loop_
_entity.id
_entity.type
_entity.pdbx_description
1 polymer ?
#
loop_
_entity_poly.entity_id
_entity_poly.type
_entity_poly.pdbx_seq_one_letter_code
_entity_poly.pdbx_strand_id
1 'polypeptide(L)'
;EHDLAVIEMGANHPGEIKFLSEIVEPDCGIITNVGKAHLEGFGSFEGVIKTKGELYDFLRKKEGSTVFIHHDNAYLMNIAEGLNLIPYGTEDDLYVNGRITGNSPYLTFEWKAGKDGKSYQVQTQLIGEYNFPNALAAITIGRFFGVEDAKINEALAGYTPQNNRSQLKKTDDNTLIIDAYNANPTSMMAALQNFRNMEVPHKMLILGDMRELGAESAAEHQKIADYLKECAFEKVW
;
A
#
# COMPACT_ATOMS: atom_id res chain seq x y z
N GLU A 1 -27.62 12.13 1.95
CA GLU A 1 -27.66 10.77 1.39
C GLU A 1 -26.50 10.62 0.43
N HIS A 2 -25.83 9.47 0.45
CA HIS A 2 -24.68 9.15 -0.41
C HIS A 2 -24.95 7.82 -1.11
N ASP A 3 -24.58 7.73 -2.38
CA ASP A 3 -24.77 6.52 -3.18
C ASP A 3 -23.63 5.51 -2.98
N LEU A 4 -22.47 5.98 -2.53
CA LEU A 4 -21.27 5.18 -2.29
C LEU A 4 -20.57 5.64 -1.00
N ALA A 5 -20.07 4.68 -0.23
CA ALA A 5 -19.22 4.93 0.93
C ALA A 5 -17.94 4.08 0.84
N VAL A 6 -16.81 4.70 1.15
CA VAL A 6 -15.51 4.02 1.31
C VAL A 6 -15.15 4.07 2.78
N ILE A 7 -15.13 2.90 3.43
CA ILE A 7 -14.89 2.77 4.87
C ILE A 7 -13.55 2.08 5.10
N GLU A 8 -12.63 2.77 5.77
CA GLU A 8 -11.38 2.17 6.25
C GLU A 8 -11.63 1.39 7.53
N MET A 9 -11.18 0.14 7.55
CA MET A 9 -11.25 -0.74 8.73
C MET A 9 -9.82 -1.09 9.16
N GLY A 10 -9.49 -0.77 10.40
CA GLY A 10 -8.21 -1.11 11.02
C GLY A 10 -8.38 -2.16 12.10
N ALA A 11 -7.34 -2.93 12.37
CA ALA A 11 -7.30 -3.91 13.46
C ALA A 11 -5.92 -4.01 14.10
N ASN A 12 -5.92 -4.27 15.39
CA ASN A 12 -4.75 -4.62 16.20
C ASN A 12 -4.84 -6.05 16.77
N HIS A 13 -6.04 -6.64 16.80
CA HIS A 13 -6.31 -7.97 17.35
C HIS A 13 -7.22 -8.79 16.42
N PRO A 14 -7.14 -10.14 16.50
CA PRO A 14 -8.06 -11.04 15.81
C PRO A 14 -9.52 -10.77 16.17
N GLY A 15 -10.42 -10.88 15.18
CA GLY A 15 -11.86 -10.66 15.33
C GLY A 15 -12.32 -9.23 15.11
N GLU A 16 -11.43 -8.23 15.09
CA GLU A 16 -11.82 -6.83 14.93
C GLU A 16 -12.30 -6.52 13.49
N ILE A 17 -11.65 -7.06 12.46
CA ILE A 17 -12.13 -6.88 11.08
C ILE A 17 -13.47 -7.58 10.87
N LYS A 18 -13.66 -8.77 11.45
CA LYS A 18 -14.96 -9.45 11.43
C LYS A 18 -16.05 -8.57 12.04
N PHE A 19 -15.82 -8.04 13.24
CA PHE A 19 -16.76 -7.18 13.94
C PHE A 19 -17.09 -5.91 13.12
N LEU A 20 -16.07 -5.25 12.55
CA LEU A 20 -16.27 -4.07 11.72
C LEU A 20 -17.03 -4.42 10.42
N SER A 21 -16.75 -5.57 9.81
CA SER A 21 -17.46 -6.02 8.61
C SER A 21 -18.95 -6.30 8.90
N GLU A 22 -19.28 -6.81 10.10
CA GLU A 22 -20.67 -7.01 10.54
C GLU A 22 -21.44 -5.69 10.75
N ILE A 23 -20.72 -4.59 11.07
CA ILE A 23 -21.32 -3.25 11.20
C ILE A 23 -21.47 -2.59 9.82
N VAL A 24 -20.43 -2.65 8.99
CA VAL A 24 -20.38 -1.95 7.68
C VAL A 24 -21.20 -2.68 6.61
N GLU A 25 -21.30 -4.01 6.71
CA GLU A 25 -21.95 -4.91 5.72
C GLU A 25 -21.48 -4.62 4.28
N PRO A 26 -20.16 -4.60 4.00
CA PRO A 26 -19.61 -4.15 2.72
C PRO A 26 -20.11 -5.03 1.56
N ASP A 27 -20.40 -4.41 0.41
CA ASP A 27 -20.68 -5.10 -0.86
C ASP A 27 -19.40 -5.40 -1.64
N CYS A 28 -18.40 -4.55 -1.46
CA CYS A 28 -17.08 -4.69 -2.05
C CYS A 28 -16.00 -4.58 -0.97
N GLY A 29 -14.85 -5.22 -1.18
CA GLY A 29 -13.73 -5.11 -0.27
C GLY A 29 -12.38 -5.13 -0.96
N ILE A 30 -11.39 -4.57 -0.26
CA ILE A 30 -9.99 -4.62 -0.63
C ILE A 30 -9.13 -4.79 0.61
N ILE A 31 -8.14 -5.67 0.54
CA ILE A 31 -7.00 -5.69 1.45
C ILE A 31 -5.81 -5.16 0.65
N THR A 32 -5.34 -3.98 1.00
CA THR A 32 -4.28 -3.29 0.22
C THR A 32 -2.96 -4.05 0.28
N ASN A 33 -2.59 -4.52 1.47
CA ASN A 33 -1.46 -5.42 1.65
C ASN A 33 -1.55 -6.19 2.97
N VAL A 34 -0.66 -7.17 3.12
CA VAL A 34 -0.33 -7.83 4.40
C VAL A 34 1.16 -7.62 4.66
N GLY A 35 1.49 -7.03 5.80
CA GLY A 35 2.85 -6.70 6.22
C GLY A 35 3.04 -6.98 7.71
N LYS A 36 4.28 -6.95 8.17
CA LYS A 36 4.64 -7.15 9.58
C LYS A 36 4.32 -5.89 10.40
N ALA A 37 3.03 -5.70 10.70
CA ALA A 37 2.53 -4.63 11.55
C ALA A 37 1.73 -5.22 12.70
N HIS A 38 1.76 -4.59 13.88
CA HIS A 38 1.00 -4.98 15.08
C HIS A 38 1.20 -6.45 15.49
N LEU A 39 2.44 -6.98 15.33
CA LEU A 39 2.76 -8.38 15.59
C LEU A 39 2.47 -8.80 17.04
N GLU A 40 2.59 -7.89 17.99
CA GLU A 40 2.26 -8.14 19.39
C GLU A 40 0.78 -8.50 19.55
N GLY A 41 -0.13 -7.78 18.91
CA GLY A 41 -1.56 -8.03 19.01
C GLY A 41 -2.05 -9.22 18.17
N PHE A 42 -1.43 -9.46 17.02
CA PHE A 42 -1.78 -10.58 16.13
C PHE A 42 -1.04 -11.89 16.44
N GLY A 43 0.01 -11.83 17.27
CA GLY A 43 0.81 -12.97 17.68
C GLY A 43 1.82 -13.46 16.63
N SER A 44 1.55 -13.31 15.33
CA SER A 44 2.43 -13.72 14.23
C SER A 44 2.05 -13.04 12.91
N PHE A 45 2.88 -13.20 11.88
CA PHE A 45 2.56 -12.74 10.53
C PHE A 45 1.34 -13.49 9.94
N GLU A 46 1.21 -14.78 10.22
CA GLU A 46 0.03 -15.57 9.85
C GLU A 46 -1.23 -15.04 10.55
N GLY A 47 -1.10 -14.57 11.80
CA GLY A 47 -2.15 -13.88 12.53
C GLY A 47 -2.62 -12.60 11.83
N VAL A 48 -1.70 -11.82 11.28
CA VAL A 48 -2.02 -10.63 10.46
C VAL A 48 -2.82 -11.03 9.21
N ILE A 49 -2.35 -12.05 8.48
CA ILE A 49 -3.04 -12.54 7.26
C ILE A 49 -4.45 -13.00 7.60
N LYS A 50 -4.59 -13.83 8.66
CA LYS A 50 -5.88 -14.35 9.10
C LYS A 50 -6.85 -13.25 9.51
N THR A 51 -6.39 -12.27 10.30
CA THR A 51 -7.26 -11.19 10.76
C THR A 51 -7.72 -10.29 9.62
N LYS A 52 -6.81 -9.89 8.72
CA LYS A 52 -7.20 -9.13 7.53
C LYS A 52 -8.12 -9.95 6.62
N GLY A 53 -7.88 -11.26 6.51
CA GLY A 53 -8.71 -12.21 5.78
C GLY A 53 -10.15 -12.35 6.29
N GLU A 54 -10.45 -11.91 7.50
CA GLU A 54 -11.83 -11.86 8.04
C GLU A 54 -12.77 -11.04 7.16
N LEU A 55 -12.26 -10.02 6.45
CA LEU A 55 -13.02 -9.30 5.43
C LEU A 55 -13.42 -10.24 4.27
N TYR A 56 -12.49 -11.05 3.79
CA TYR A 56 -12.75 -12.01 2.73
C TYR A 56 -13.72 -13.10 3.20
N ASP A 57 -13.64 -13.52 4.44
CA ASP A 57 -14.58 -14.50 5.04
C ASP A 57 -16.01 -13.94 5.13
N PHE A 58 -16.16 -12.64 5.38
CA PHE A 58 -17.45 -11.95 5.34
C PHE A 58 -18.01 -11.90 3.91
N LEU A 59 -17.20 -11.39 2.95
CA LEU A 59 -17.62 -11.22 1.57
C LEU A 59 -17.94 -12.56 0.87
N ARG A 60 -17.24 -13.64 1.21
CA ARG A 60 -17.50 -14.99 0.67
C ARG A 60 -18.91 -15.49 1.00
N LYS A 61 -19.51 -15.01 2.08
CA LYS A 61 -20.87 -15.38 2.51
C LYS A 61 -21.94 -14.47 1.94
N LYS A 62 -21.55 -13.31 1.40
CA LYS A 62 -22.47 -12.31 0.86
C LYS A 62 -22.61 -12.48 -0.65
N GLU A 63 -23.82 -12.85 -1.09
CA GLU A 63 -24.11 -12.99 -2.52
C GLU A 63 -23.91 -11.68 -3.28
N GLY A 64 -23.31 -11.75 -4.46
CA GLY A 64 -23.01 -10.58 -5.30
C GLY A 64 -21.84 -9.71 -4.83
N SER A 65 -21.16 -10.08 -3.76
CA SER A 65 -19.99 -9.34 -3.27
C SER A 65 -18.82 -9.39 -4.26
N THR A 66 -17.94 -8.40 -4.19
CA THR A 66 -16.77 -8.28 -5.06
C THR A 66 -15.52 -7.92 -4.26
N VAL A 67 -14.38 -8.51 -4.63
CA VAL A 67 -13.08 -8.23 -4.02
C VAL A 67 -12.12 -7.66 -5.06
N PHE A 68 -11.61 -6.46 -4.80
CA PHE A 68 -10.48 -5.92 -5.54
C PHE A 68 -9.20 -6.51 -4.96
N ILE A 69 -8.37 -7.14 -5.79
CA ILE A 69 -7.24 -7.91 -5.30
C ILE A 69 -5.93 -7.57 -6.04
N HIS A 70 -4.87 -7.35 -5.27
CA HIS A 70 -3.52 -7.23 -5.80
C HIS A 70 -3.00 -8.61 -6.21
N HIS A 71 -3.02 -8.89 -7.51
CA HIS A 71 -2.68 -10.20 -8.08
C HIS A 71 -1.24 -10.62 -7.76
N ASP A 72 -0.31 -9.67 -7.74
CA ASP A 72 1.11 -9.95 -7.46
C ASP A 72 1.38 -10.27 -5.98
N ASN A 73 0.36 -10.13 -5.10
CA ASN A 73 0.47 -10.47 -3.69
C ASN A 73 0.01 -11.91 -3.43
N ALA A 74 0.98 -12.84 -3.40
CA ALA A 74 0.71 -14.26 -3.20
C ALA A 74 -0.06 -14.58 -1.90
N TYR A 75 0.14 -13.82 -0.82
CA TYR A 75 -0.58 -14.04 0.43
C TYR A 75 -2.07 -13.75 0.28
N LEU A 76 -2.42 -12.67 -0.43
CA LEU A 76 -3.82 -12.33 -0.68
C LEU A 76 -4.48 -13.32 -1.64
N MET A 77 -3.76 -13.72 -2.70
CA MET A 77 -4.25 -14.72 -3.65
C MET A 77 -4.52 -16.06 -2.99
N ASN A 78 -3.68 -16.49 -2.06
CA ASN A 78 -3.82 -17.77 -1.35
C ASN A 78 -5.07 -17.84 -0.45
N ILE A 79 -5.60 -16.71 0.00
CA ILE A 79 -6.80 -16.66 0.84
C ILE A 79 -8.06 -16.24 0.09
N ALA A 80 -7.98 -16.05 -1.23
CA ALA A 80 -9.05 -15.50 -2.07
C ALA A 80 -9.95 -16.56 -2.73
N GLU A 81 -9.77 -17.83 -2.46
CA GLU A 81 -10.57 -18.91 -3.06
C GLU A 81 -12.07 -18.71 -2.81
N GLY A 82 -12.87 -18.91 -3.84
CA GLY A 82 -14.35 -18.81 -3.79
C GLY A 82 -14.91 -17.39 -3.78
N LEU A 83 -14.07 -16.35 -4.00
CA LEU A 83 -14.49 -14.95 -4.11
C LEU A 83 -14.65 -14.51 -5.57
N ASN A 84 -15.51 -13.54 -5.81
CA ASN A 84 -15.57 -12.83 -7.10
C ASN A 84 -14.49 -11.75 -7.14
N LEU A 85 -13.46 -11.94 -7.97
CA LEU A 85 -12.24 -11.13 -7.96
C LEU A 85 -12.19 -10.14 -9.12
N ILE A 86 -11.79 -8.91 -8.82
CA ILE A 86 -11.38 -7.88 -9.78
C ILE A 86 -9.87 -7.65 -9.57
N PRO A 87 -9.01 -8.33 -10.34
CA PRO A 87 -7.56 -8.32 -10.10
C PRO A 87 -6.88 -7.10 -10.73
N TYR A 88 -5.86 -6.60 -10.04
CA TYR A 88 -4.94 -5.59 -10.54
C TYR A 88 -3.48 -5.97 -10.19
N GLY A 89 -2.54 -5.52 -11.00
CA GLY A 89 -1.12 -5.84 -10.82
C GLY A 89 -0.26 -5.55 -12.04
N THR A 90 0.78 -6.34 -12.21
CA THR A 90 1.76 -6.14 -13.29
C THR A 90 1.53 -7.02 -14.52
N GLU A 91 0.73 -8.07 -14.41
CA GLU A 91 0.43 -8.98 -15.52
C GLU A 91 -0.57 -8.40 -16.53
N ASP A 92 -0.38 -8.69 -17.82
CA ASP A 92 -1.10 -8.04 -18.92
C ASP A 92 -2.62 -8.30 -18.96
N ASP A 93 -3.09 -9.46 -18.52
CA ASP A 93 -4.48 -9.89 -18.68
C ASP A 93 -5.39 -9.49 -17.50
N LEU A 94 -4.89 -8.70 -16.55
CA LEU A 94 -5.64 -8.25 -15.38
C LEU A 94 -6.66 -7.15 -15.74
N TYR A 95 -7.68 -6.98 -14.89
CA TYR A 95 -8.69 -5.92 -15.06
C TYR A 95 -8.05 -4.53 -15.17
N VAL A 96 -7.05 -4.26 -14.34
CA VAL A 96 -6.11 -3.13 -14.49
C VAL A 96 -4.69 -3.65 -14.31
N ASN A 97 -3.83 -3.31 -15.26
CA ASN A 97 -2.42 -3.63 -15.16
C ASN A 97 -1.54 -2.41 -15.44
N GLY A 98 -0.30 -2.47 -14.99
CA GLY A 98 0.62 -1.37 -15.21
C GLY A 98 2.07 -1.71 -14.89
N ARG A 99 2.93 -0.74 -15.15
CA ARG A 99 4.37 -0.83 -14.87
C ARG A 99 4.91 0.54 -14.47
N ILE A 100 5.89 0.53 -13.60
CA ILE A 100 6.63 1.72 -13.21
C ILE A 100 7.50 2.17 -14.38
N THR A 101 7.46 3.46 -14.71
CA THR A 101 8.27 4.09 -15.76
C THR A 101 9.27 5.12 -15.20
N GLY A 102 9.12 5.51 -13.94
CA GLY A 102 10.05 6.40 -13.24
C GLY A 102 9.73 6.55 -11.76
N ASN A 103 10.73 6.91 -10.96
CA ASN A 103 10.61 7.05 -9.50
C ASN A 103 11.59 8.08 -8.93
N SER A 104 11.78 9.24 -9.57
CA SER A 104 12.72 10.25 -9.06
C SER A 104 12.23 11.69 -9.31
N PRO A 105 11.81 12.43 -8.27
CA PRO A 105 11.48 11.97 -6.92
C PRO A 105 10.11 11.32 -6.83
N TYR A 106 9.25 11.53 -7.83
CA TYR A 106 7.87 11.10 -7.84
C TYR A 106 7.66 9.84 -8.68
N LEU A 107 6.79 8.97 -8.22
CA LEU A 107 6.36 7.79 -8.92
C LEU A 107 5.67 8.16 -10.25
N THR A 108 6.20 7.65 -11.35
CA THR A 108 5.60 7.71 -12.68
C THR A 108 5.37 6.30 -13.17
N PHE A 109 4.21 6.05 -13.72
CA PHE A 109 3.85 4.73 -14.21
C PHE A 109 2.93 4.81 -15.42
N GLU A 110 2.89 3.71 -16.15
CA GLU A 110 1.95 3.46 -17.23
C GLU A 110 0.94 2.40 -16.76
N TRP A 111 -0.32 2.56 -17.14
CA TRP A 111 -1.36 1.58 -16.87
C TRP A 111 -2.31 1.44 -18.03
N LYS A 112 -3.01 0.30 -18.11
CA LYS A 112 -4.07 0.00 -19.07
C LYS A 112 -5.13 -0.92 -18.45
N ALA A 113 -6.31 -0.96 -19.07
CA ALA A 113 -7.39 -1.86 -18.69
C ALA A 113 -7.37 -3.11 -19.57
N GLY A 114 -7.07 -4.26 -18.98
CA GLY A 114 -6.93 -5.50 -19.70
C GLY A 114 -5.78 -5.47 -20.72
N LYS A 115 -5.71 -6.51 -21.57
CA LYS A 115 -4.62 -6.69 -22.52
C LYS A 115 -4.59 -5.64 -23.63
N ASP A 116 -5.75 -5.35 -24.20
CA ASP A 116 -5.90 -4.51 -25.41
C ASP A 116 -6.38 -3.09 -25.08
N GLY A 117 -6.38 -2.72 -23.79
CA GLY A 117 -6.80 -1.39 -23.33
C GLY A 117 -5.87 -0.28 -23.78
N LYS A 118 -6.42 0.93 -23.89
CA LYS A 118 -5.60 2.12 -24.11
C LYS A 118 -4.63 2.30 -22.95
N SER A 119 -3.37 2.61 -23.26
CA SER A 119 -2.35 2.92 -22.28
C SER A 119 -2.41 4.39 -21.86
N TYR A 120 -2.22 4.62 -20.57
CA TYR A 120 -2.16 5.95 -19.95
C TYR A 120 -0.89 6.06 -19.12
N GLN A 121 -0.19 7.18 -19.27
CA GLN A 121 0.95 7.51 -18.41
C GLN A 121 0.51 8.52 -17.35
N VAL A 122 0.87 8.27 -16.09
CA VAL A 122 0.56 9.14 -14.95
C VAL A 122 1.84 9.44 -14.19
N GLN A 123 2.12 10.73 -13.99
CA GLN A 123 3.11 11.21 -13.03
C GLN A 123 2.36 11.69 -11.79
N THR A 124 2.63 11.05 -10.66
CA THR A 124 2.00 11.37 -9.37
C THR A 124 2.84 12.36 -8.56
N GLN A 125 2.37 12.73 -7.38
CA GLN A 125 3.15 13.41 -6.33
C GLN A 125 3.47 12.45 -5.17
N LEU A 126 3.35 11.15 -5.41
CA LEU A 126 3.72 10.10 -4.47
C LEU A 126 5.21 9.78 -4.59
N ILE A 127 5.86 9.53 -3.46
CA ILE A 127 7.25 9.09 -3.41
C ILE A 127 7.27 7.61 -3.08
N GLY A 128 8.07 6.84 -3.84
CA GLY A 128 8.32 5.43 -3.60
C GLY A 128 7.45 4.48 -4.43
N GLU A 129 8.10 3.44 -4.94
CA GLU A 129 7.50 2.40 -5.77
C GLU A 129 6.43 1.60 -5.01
N TYR A 130 6.52 1.53 -3.67
CA TYR A 130 5.52 0.88 -2.82
C TYR A 130 4.13 1.54 -2.88
N ASN A 131 4.01 2.75 -3.45
CA ASN A 131 2.73 3.38 -3.74
C ASN A 131 2.11 2.94 -5.07
N PHE A 132 2.85 2.24 -5.93
CA PHE A 132 2.34 1.79 -7.21
C PHE A 132 1.14 0.83 -7.09
N PRO A 133 1.16 -0.21 -6.26
CA PRO A 133 -0.02 -1.04 -6.04
C PRO A 133 -1.22 -0.26 -5.50
N ASN A 134 -1.00 0.76 -4.66
CA ASN A 134 -2.06 1.61 -4.15
C ASN A 134 -2.71 2.45 -5.26
N ALA A 135 -1.89 2.98 -6.19
CA ALA A 135 -2.38 3.69 -7.36
C ALA A 135 -3.20 2.78 -8.29
N LEU A 136 -2.71 1.56 -8.57
CA LEU A 136 -3.46 0.57 -9.37
C LEU A 136 -4.78 0.18 -8.69
N ALA A 137 -4.80 0.03 -7.36
CA ALA A 137 -6.02 -0.22 -6.60
C ALA A 137 -7.04 0.90 -6.79
N ALA A 138 -6.62 2.17 -6.67
CA ALA A 138 -7.48 3.33 -6.87
C ALA A 138 -8.04 3.39 -8.30
N ILE A 139 -7.22 3.12 -9.33
CA ILE A 139 -7.65 3.02 -10.73
C ILE A 139 -8.71 1.93 -10.88
N THR A 140 -8.45 0.75 -10.32
CA THR A 140 -9.33 -0.42 -10.43
C THR A 140 -10.70 -0.13 -9.84
N ILE A 141 -10.74 0.44 -8.64
CA ILE A 141 -11.99 0.81 -7.95
C ILE A 141 -12.70 1.92 -8.71
N GLY A 142 -12.01 2.98 -9.11
CA GLY A 142 -12.60 4.08 -9.88
C GLY A 142 -13.26 3.59 -11.17
N ARG A 143 -12.57 2.74 -11.94
CA ARG A 143 -13.11 2.16 -13.16
C ARG A 143 -14.31 1.25 -12.91
N PHE A 144 -14.25 0.41 -11.89
CA PHE A 144 -15.35 -0.48 -11.53
C PHE A 144 -16.63 0.28 -11.22
N PHE A 145 -16.51 1.44 -10.57
CA PHE A 145 -17.64 2.34 -10.31
C PHE A 145 -17.92 3.38 -11.41
N GLY A 146 -17.34 3.20 -12.60
CA GLY A 146 -17.68 3.98 -13.79
C GLY A 146 -17.05 5.37 -13.86
N VAL A 147 -16.00 5.64 -13.10
CA VAL A 147 -15.24 6.88 -13.24
C VAL A 147 -14.44 6.86 -14.55
N GLU A 148 -14.54 7.92 -15.34
CA GLU A 148 -13.81 8.05 -16.59
C GLU A 148 -12.28 8.02 -16.38
N ASP A 149 -11.55 7.31 -17.25
CA ASP A 149 -10.09 7.16 -17.15
C ASP A 149 -9.34 8.50 -17.09
N ALA A 150 -9.84 9.51 -17.79
CA ALA A 150 -9.23 10.85 -17.75
C ALA A 150 -9.33 11.49 -16.36
N LYS A 151 -10.47 11.34 -15.69
CA LYS A 151 -10.68 11.85 -14.32
C LYS A 151 -9.88 11.08 -13.29
N ILE A 152 -9.73 9.77 -13.48
CA ILE A 152 -8.87 8.93 -12.63
C ILE A 152 -7.42 9.43 -12.72
N ASN A 153 -6.91 9.66 -13.94
CA ASN A 153 -5.56 10.16 -14.16
C ASN A 153 -5.34 11.56 -13.56
N GLU A 154 -6.30 12.47 -13.73
CA GLU A 154 -6.27 13.80 -13.14
C GLU A 154 -6.22 13.76 -11.62
N ALA A 155 -7.05 12.92 -11.00
CA ALA A 155 -7.09 12.75 -9.55
C ALA A 155 -5.76 12.19 -8.99
N LEU A 156 -5.18 11.20 -9.66
CA LEU A 156 -3.89 10.62 -9.25
C LEU A 156 -2.72 11.59 -9.42
N ALA A 157 -2.70 12.36 -10.52
CA ALA A 157 -1.66 13.36 -10.76
C ALA A 157 -1.77 14.56 -9.80
N GLY A 158 -2.98 14.92 -9.39
CA GLY A 158 -3.26 16.03 -8.48
C GLY A 158 -3.17 15.67 -6.99
N TYR A 159 -3.18 14.39 -6.64
CA TYR A 159 -3.16 13.98 -5.25
C TYR A 159 -1.81 14.26 -4.58
N THR A 160 -1.82 15.09 -3.55
CA THR A 160 -0.65 15.41 -2.74
C THR A 160 -0.83 14.83 -1.32
N PRO A 161 0.06 13.96 -0.84
CA PRO A 161 0.01 13.45 0.52
C PRO A 161 0.13 14.57 1.55
N GLN A 162 -0.72 14.56 2.59
CA GLN A 162 -0.73 15.57 3.65
C GLN A 162 -0.63 14.97 5.07
N ASN A 163 -0.55 13.65 5.17
CA ASN A 163 -0.66 12.90 6.42
C ASN A 163 0.68 12.34 6.93
N ASN A 164 1.79 12.99 6.61
CA ASN A 164 3.15 12.53 6.94
C ASN A 164 3.47 11.12 6.40
N ARG A 165 2.86 10.72 5.29
CA ARG A 165 3.19 9.48 4.58
C ARG A 165 3.90 9.82 3.28
N SER A 166 5.23 9.62 3.26
CA SER A 166 6.09 9.87 2.11
C SER A 166 5.90 11.26 1.48
N GLN A 167 5.67 12.25 2.34
CA GLN A 167 5.41 13.63 1.94
C GLN A 167 6.72 14.37 1.65
N LEU A 168 6.88 14.95 0.46
CA LEU A 168 8.01 15.83 0.15
C LEU A 168 7.71 17.24 0.65
N LYS A 169 8.65 17.78 1.44
CA LYS A 169 8.62 19.17 1.92
C LYS A 169 9.95 19.85 1.65
N LYS A 170 9.92 20.96 0.96
CA LYS A 170 11.08 21.82 0.75
C LYS A 170 11.13 22.90 1.84
N THR A 171 12.30 23.10 2.42
CA THR A 171 12.63 24.24 3.28
C THR A 171 13.67 25.09 2.58
N ASP A 172 14.13 26.18 3.20
CA ASP A 172 15.13 27.06 2.62
C ASP A 172 16.45 26.33 2.32
N ASP A 173 16.85 25.39 3.23
CA ASP A 173 18.15 24.72 3.17
C ASP A 173 18.06 23.23 2.85
N ASN A 174 16.88 22.60 2.99
CA ASN A 174 16.74 21.14 2.91
C ASN A 174 15.52 20.72 2.12
N THR A 175 15.60 19.51 1.54
CA THR A 175 14.45 18.76 1.06
C THR A 175 14.19 17.59 2.00
N LEU A 176 13.00 17.53 2.58
CA LEU A 176 12.59 16.52 3.54
C LEU A 176 11.63 15.55 2.89
N ILE A 177 11.82 14.25 3.10
CA ILE A 177 10.84 13.21 2.87
C ILE A 177 10.30 12.80 4.24
N ILE A 178 9.06 13.19 4.53
CA ILE A 178 8.44 12.96 5.83
C ILE A 178 7.57 11.71 5.72
N ASP A 179 7.98 10.64 6.41
CA ASP A 179 7.25 9.38 6.52
C ASP A 179 7.14 8.99 8.00
N ALA A 180 6.37 9.78 8.73
CA ALA A 180 6.34 9.79 10.20
C ALA A 180 4.95 9.48 10.78
N TYR A 181 4.06 8.83 10.01
CA TYR A 181 2.75 8.43 10.50
C TYR A 181 2.83 7.23 11.43
N ASN A 182 3.53 6.19 11.01
CA ASN A 182 3.81 4.98 11.78
C ASN A 182 5.03 4.27 11.21
N ALA A 183 5.74 3.51 12.04
CA ALA A 183 6.91 2.73 11.64
C ALA A 183 6.68 1.24 11.94
N ASN A 184 6.81 0.41 10.91
CA ASN A 184 6.86 -1.05 11.03
C ASN A 184 7.94 -1.62 10.11
N PRO A 185 8.38 -2.88 10.28
CA PRO A 185 9.48 -3.44 9.51
C PRO A 185 9.30 -3.35 8.00
N THR A 186 8.08 -3.58 7.51
CA THR A 186 7.77 -3.57 6.07
C THR A 186 7.85 -2.15 5.50
N SER A 187 7.19 -1.17 6.14
CA SER A 187 7.19 0.22 5.67
C SER A 187 8.56 0.88 5.82
N MET A 188 9.25 0.62 6.93
CA MET A 188 10.60 1.14 7.17
C MET A 188 11.58 0.66 6.09
N MET A 189 11.62 -0.64 5.83
CA MET A 189 12.49 -1.20 4.80
C MET A 189 12.17 -0.64 3.41
N ALA A 190 10.91 -0.54 3.04
CA ALA A 190 10.49 0.01 1.75
C ALA A 190 10.90 1.49 1.59
N ALA A 191 10.73 2.31 2.63
CA ALA A 191 11.14 3.71 2.63
C ALA A 191 12.67 3.86 2.52
N LEU A 192 13.44 3.05 3.24
CA LEU A 192 14.89 3.06 3.20
C LEU A 192 15.44 2.63 1.84
N GLN A 193 14.89 1.56 1.25
CA GLN A 193 15.25 1.09 -0.08
C GLN A 193 14.99 2.16 -1.14
N ASN A 194 13.81 2.77 -1.10
CA ASN A 194 13.47 3.85 -2.00
C ASN A 194 14.43 5.03 -1.86
N PHE A 195 14.71 5.49 -0.63
CA PHE A 195 15.62 6.62 -0.38
C PHE A 195 17.07 6.30 -0.77
N ARG A 196 17.52 5.05 -0.57
CA ARG A 196 18.83 4.59 -1.05
C ARG A 196 18.97 4.76 -2.56
N ASN A 197 17.93 4.41 -3.32
CA ASN A 197 17.93 4.41 -4.78
C ASN A 197 17.74 5.81 -5.40
N MET A 198 17.32 6.80 -4.63
CA MET A 198 17.17 8.17 -5.14
C MET A 198 18.54 8.77 -5.50
N GLU A 199 18.65 9.37 -6.66
CA GLU A 199 19.86 10.07 -7.12
C GLU A 199 19.89 11.51 -6.60
N VAL A 200 20.19 11.67 -5.31
CA VAL A 200 20.31 12.97 -4.64
C VAL A 200 21.59 13.02 -3.81
N PRO A 201 22.27 14.19 -3.70
CA PRO A 201 23.42 14.36 -2.84
C PRO A 201 23.01 14.42 -1.35
N HIS A 202 23.97 14.22 -0.46
CA HIS A 202 23.87 14.51 0.98
C HIS A 202 22.68 13.84 1.67
N LYS A 203 22.55 12.51 1.52
CA LYS A 203 21.49 11.74 2.16
C LYS A 203 21.70 11.58 3.66
N MET A 204 20.73 12.05 4.43
CA MET A 204 20.69 11.90 5.88
C MET A 204 19.37 11.26 6.32
N LEU A 205 19.40 10.48 7.39
CA LEU A 205 18.23 9.81 7.95
C LEU A 205 18.00 10.24 9.40
N ILE A 206 16.73 10.37 9.76
CA ILE A 206 16.24 10.46 11.13
C ILE A 206 15.19 9.37 11.28
N LEU A 207 15.47 8.35 12.08
CA LEU A 207 14.63 7.17 12.22
C LEU A 207 14.03 7.11 13.62
N GLY A 208 12.75 6.77 13.68
CA GLY A 208 12.05 6.49 14.92
C GLY A 208 12.02 4.99 15.23
N ASP A 209 11.61 4.66 16.44
CA ASP A 209 11.42 3.30 16.91
C ASP A 209 10.24 2.60 16.22
N MET A 210 10.36 1.29 15.96
CA MET A 210 9.28 0.46 15.48
C MET A 210 8.60 -0.21 16.68
N ARG A 211 7.37 0.20 16.96
CA ARG A 211 6.59 -0.29 18.11
C ARG A 211 5.72 -1.50 17.78
N GLU A 212 5.14 -2.11 18.79
CA GLU A 212 4.17 -3.20 18.69
C GLU A 212 4.69 -4.47 17.98
N LEU A 213 5.98 -4.73 18.11
CA LEU A 213 6.65 -5.90 17.54
C LEU A 213 6.79 -7.06 18.52
N GLY A 214 6.49 -6.83 19.81
CA GLY A 214 6.60 -7.86 20.85
C GLY A 214 7.98 -8.52 20.88
N ALA A 215 8.03 -9.84 20.89
CA ALA A 215 9.27 -10.62 20.92
C ALA A 215 10.17 -10.44 19.68
N GLU A 216 9.59 -10.04 18.54
CA GLU A 216 10.33 -9.82 17.28
C GLU A 216 11.08 -8.49 17.23
N SER A 217 10.86 -7.58 18.21
CA SER A 217 11.38 -6.21 18.18
C SER A 217 12.89 -6.16 17.97
N ALA A 218 13.67 -6.88 18.77
CA ALA A 218 15.14 -6.86 18.65
C ALA A 218 15.62 -7.37 17.28
N ALA A 219 15.02 -8.44 16.76
CA ALA A 219 15.39 -9.02 15.49
C ALA A 219 15.05 -8.11 14.31
N GLU A 220 13.89 -7.47 14.32
CA GLU A 220 13.48 -6.57 13.24
C GLU A 220 14.28 -5.25 13.25
N HIS A 221 14.59 -4.68 14.42
CA HIS A 221 15.51 -3.52 14.52
C HIS A 221 16.92 -3.88 14.05
N GLN A 222 17.41 -5.08 14.38
CA GLN A 222 18.72 -5.53 13.93
C GLN A 222 18.80 -5.63 12.40
N LYS A 223 17.72 -6.10 11.73
CA LYS A 223 17.68 -6.13 10.26
C LYS A 223 17.78 -4.74 9.63
N ILE A 224 17.09 -3.75 10.21
CA ILE A 224 17.23 -2.37 9.76
C ILE A 224 18.65 -1.85 9.98
N ALA A 225 19.24 -2.09 11.15
CA ALA A 225 20.61 -1.68 11.45
C ALA A 225 21.62 -2.33 10.49
N ASP A 226 21.46 -3.60 10.17
CA ASP A 226 22.34 -4.30 9.24
C ASP A 226 22.18 -3.77 7.80
N TYR A 227 20.97 -3.52 7.35
CA TYR A 227 20.72 -2.87 6.06
C TYR A 227 21.38 -1.49 5.97
N LEU A 228 21.29 -0.68 7.03
CA LEU A 228 21.89 0.66 7.07
C LEU A 228 23.42 0.63 6.96
N LYS A 229 24.10 -0.40 7.50
CA LYS A 229 25.55 -0.58 7.35
C LYS A 229 25.99 -0.78 5.90
N GLU A 230 25.09 -1.32 5.07
CA GLU A 230 25.34 -1.54 3.63
C GLU A 230 25.02 -0.29 2.79
N CYS A 231 24.44 0.74 3.40
CA CYS A 231 24.03 1.95 2.72
C CYS A 231 25.04 3.09 2.92
N ALA A 232 25.27 3.86 1.86
CA ALA A 232 26.15 5.04 1.90
C ALA A 232 25.39 6.31 2.31
N PHE A 233 24.71 6.30 3.46
CA PHE A 233 24.10 7.50 4.03
C PHE A 233 25.16 8.30 4.83
N GLU A 234 25.17 9.63 4.68
CA GLU A 234 26.16 10.48 5.37
C GLU A 234 25.95 10.49 6.88
N LYS A 235 24.71 10.50 7.33
CA LYS A 235 24.33 10.46 8.75
C LYS A 235 23.02 9.68 8.94
N VAL A 236 22.98 8.96 10.06
CA VAL A 236 21.79 8.26 10.56
C VAL A 236 21.65 8.61 12.04
N TRP A 237 20.46 9.08 12.42
CA TRP A 237 20.10 9.44 13.80
C TRP A 237 18.98 8.53 14.30
#